data_3368ea6868c69629a5d2c8ce1641fe82
#
_entry.id   3368ea6868c69629a5d2c8ce1641fe82
#
_cell.length_a   1.000
_cell.length_b   1.000
_cell.length_c   1.000
_cell.angle_alpha   90.00
_cell.angle_beta   90.00
_cell.angle_gamma   90.00
#
_symmetry.space_group_name_H-M   'P 1'
#
loop_
_entity.id
_entity.type
_entity.pdbx_description
1 polymer ?
#
loop_
_entity_poly.entity_id
_entity_poly.type
_entity_poly.pdbx_seq_one_letter_code
_entity_poly.pdbx_strand_id
1 'polypeptide(L)'
;MSRAAASRALSSGPRPVSADKRERVVQAAAQLGYKPNLLAQSLTTKTVNLVAVVVNHIHDLSDLDLFDRLLDAIQSIGKQVTLIRIGSAEGVEDFLRNGVAYHVDAAVVFSDFADAATVRRMFRSDLVIMLNGLHDDLSPTVIPDEGVGIAEAVADAAAKRARTASLLTGRSSSRVEQLRIGHYLEAFRHHGIELLQTVQGDYSYESGYAAAAGLTGRGCPDAVFCTSDAMAMGVLDVCRADFPDNRPSRFRLYGFDNVSLTNFDAYPISSIGYDKSDYVGHIVGALSNPQVFMPGQPPVVILTRLISRLTA
;
A
#
# COMPACT_ATOMS: atom_id res chain seq x y z
N MET A 1 39.34 -20.55 -22.01
CA MET A 1 37.92 -20.31 -22.38
C MET A 1 37.78 -18.87 -22.84
N SER A 2 36.98 -18.56 -23.88
CA SER A 2 36.80 -17.16 -24.32
C SER A 2 35.88 -16.37 -23.40
N ARG A 3 36.06 -15.02 -23.32
CA ARG A 3 35.19 -14.14 -22.56
C ARG A 3 33.69 -14.32 -22.93
N ALA A 4 33.42 -14.53 -24.24
CA ALA A 4 32.06 -14.76 -24.73
C ALA A 4 31.46 -16.09 -24.24
N ALA A 5 32.27 -17.14 -24.06
CA ALA A 5 31.81 -18.42 -23.53
C ALA A 5 31.54 -18.32 -22.00
N ALA A 6 32.40 -17.61 -21.27
CA ALA A 6 32.21 -17.34 -19.85
C ALA A 6 30.94 -16.50 -19.58
N SER A 7 30.73 -15.42 -20.33
CA SER A 7 29.53 -14.59 -20.24
C SER A 7 28.25 -15.40 -20.51
N ARG A 8 28.24 -16.25 -21.54
CA ARG A 8 27.11 -17.12 -21.84
C ARG A 8 26.84 -18.19 -20.78
N ALA A 9 27.90 -18.70 -20.15
CA ALA A 9 27.75 -19.69 -19.07
C ALA A 9 27.12 -19.08 -17.80
N LEU A 10 27.36 -17.80 -17.56
CA LEU A 10 26.82 -17.04 -16.41
C LEU A 10 25.49 -16.31 -16.70
N SER A 11 24.98 -16.39 -17.93
CA SER A 11 23.70 -15.80 -18.32
C SER A 11 22.70 -16.90 -18.67
N SER A 12 21.40 -16.59 -18.50
CA SER A 12 20.27 -17.44 -18.90
C SER A 12 19.85 -17.26 -20.37
N GLY A 13 20.71 -16.68 -21.22
CA GLY A 13 20.39 -16.34 -22.60
C GLY A 13 20.20 -17.55 -23.53
N PRO A 14 19.64 -17.35 -24.77
CA PRO A 14 19.17 -18.40 -25.67
C PRO A 14 20.27 -19.23 -26.34
N ARG A 15 21.55 -18.92 -26.11
CA ARG A 15 22.67 -19.70 -26.65
C ARG A 15 23.28 -20.61 -25.59
N PRO A 16 22.90 -21.91 -25.55
CA PRO A 16 23.34 -22.82 -24.50
C PRO A 16 24.85 -23.07 -24.57
N VAL A 17 25.45 -23.21 -23.42
CA VAL A 17 26.81 -23.72 -23.22
C VAL A 17 26.67 -25.14 -22.67
N SER A 18 27.55 -26.08 -23.00
CA SER A 18 27.49 -27.45 -22.45
C SER A 18 27.55 -27.41 -20.92
N ALA A 19 26.85 -28.35 -20.25
CA ALA A 19 26.76 -28.43 -18.81
C ALA A 19 28.12 -28.40 -18.11
N ASP A 20 29.08 -29.21 -18.60
CA ASP A 20 30.45 -29.24 -18.08
C ASP A 20 31.15 -27.86 -18.13
N LYS A 21 31.01 -27.13 -19.26
CA LYS A 21 31.60 -25.81 -19.39
C LYS A 21 30.91 -24.80 -18.47
N ARG A 22 29.59 -24.92 -18.28
CA ARG A 22 28.83 -24.05 -17.40
C ARG A 22 29.27 -24.25 -15.95
N GLU A 23 29.36 -25.50 -15.52
CA GLU A 23 29.78 -25.82 -14.15
C GLU A 23 31.18 -25.30 -13.83
N ARG A 24 32.15 -25.52 -14.74
CA ARG A 24 33.52 -25.00 -14.57
C ARG A 24 33.58 -23.47 -14.48
N VAL A 25 32.74 -22.76 -15.24
CA VAL A 25 32.68 -21.29 -15.17
C VAL A 25 32.03 -20.81 -13.89
N VAL A 26 30.95 -21.45 -13.43
CA VAL A 26 30.28 -21.12 -12.18
C VAL A 26 31.23 -21.33 -11.00
N GLN A 27 31.94 -22.46 -10.97
CA GLN A 27 32.92 -22.73 -9.91
C GLN A 27 34.08 -21.72 -9.91
N ALA A 28 34.62 -21.36 -11.08
CA ALA A 28 35.66 -20.36 -11.18
C ALA A 28 35.17 -18.96 -10.80
N ALA A 29 33.95 -18.59 -11.15
CA ALA A 29 33.35 -17.34 -10.74
C ALA A 29 33.17 -17.25 -9.22
N ALA A 30 32.70 -18.36 -8.61
CA ALA A 30 32.57 -18.45 -7.15
C ALA A 30 33.94 -18.33 -6.43
N GLN A 31 34.97 -19.00 -6.92
CA GLN A 31 36.32 -18.93 -6.38
C GLN A 31 36.93 -17.53 -6.47
N LEU A 32 36.62 -16.79 -7.54
CA LEU A 32 37.13 -15.43 -7.78
C LEU A 32 36.24 -14.34 -7.14
N GLY A 33 35.14 -14.72 -6.49
CA GLY A 33 34.14 -13.76 -6.00
C GLY A 33 33.48 -12.92 -7.11
N TYR A 34 33.56 -13.40 -8.36
CA TYR A 34 33.01 -12.69 -9.51
C TYR A 34 31.49 -12.81 -9.54
N LYS A 35 30.82 -11.66 -9.48
CA LYS A 35 29.38 -11.55 -9.74
C LYS A 35 29.16 -10.83 -11.07
N PRO A 36 28.33 -11.36 -11.97
CA PRO A 36 27.99 -10.66 -13.20
C PRO A 36 27.41 -9.29 -12.90
N ASN A 37 27.84 -8.28 -13.64
CA ASN A 37 27.23 -6.94 -13.52
C ASN A 37 25.88 -6.96 -14.22
N LEU A 38 24.80 -6.82 -13.46
CA LEU A 38 23.42 -6.83 -13.95
C LEU A 38 23.16 -5.69 -14.95
N LEU A 39 23.77 -4.53 -14.77
CA LEU A 39 23.67 -3.41 -15.71
C LEU A 39 24.33 -3.74 -17.05
N ALA A 40 25.47 -4.44 -17.03
CA ALA A 40 26.11 -4.90 -18.27
C ALA A 40 25.32 -6.01 -18.98
N GLN A 41 24.63 -6.85 -18.23
CA GLN A 41 23.74 -7.88 -18.79
C GLN A 41 22.48 -7.26 -19.40
N SER A 42 21.93 -6.22 -18.81
CA SER A 42 20.72 -5.54 -19.30
C SER A 42 20.90 -4.95 -20.71
N LEU A 43 22.11 -4.57 -21.09
CA LEU A 43 22.42 -4.12 -22.45
C LEU A 43 22.14 -5.19 -23.52
N THR A 44 22.17 -6.47 -23.12
CA THR A 44 21.93 -7.62 -24.01
C THR A 44 20.56 -8.24 -23.84
N THR A 45 20.02 -8.26 -22.62
CA THR A 45 18.72 -8.89 -22.29
C THR A 45 17.55 -7.93 -22.39
N LYS A 46 17.80 -6.63 -22.40
CA LYS A 46 16.80 -5.55 -22.28
C LYS A 46 16.00 -5.60 -20.98
N THR A 47 16.41 -6.39 -20.01
CA THR A 47 15.80 -6.49 -18.67
C THR A 47 16.88 -6.31 -17.62
N VAL A 48 16.56 -5.56 -16.56
CA VAL A 48 17.47 -5.29 -15.43
C VAL A 48 17.08 -6.05 -14.17
N ASN A 49 15.93 -6.73 -14.18
CA ASN A 49 15.31 -7.37 -13.02
C ASN A 49 15.15 -6.40 -11.83
N LEU A 50 14.89 -5.13 -12.12
CA LEU A 50 14.72 -4.08 -11.15
C LEU A 50 13.32 -3.48 -11.26
N VAL A 51 12.63 -3.36 -10.14
CA VAL A 51 11.32 -2.71 -10.01
C VAL A 51 11.49 -1.46 -9.17
N ALA A 52 11.01 -0.31 -9.65
CA ALA A 52 10.91 0.90 -8.86
C ALA A 52 9.61 0.87 -8.05
N VAL A 53 9.68 1.07 -6.74
CA VAL A 53 8.51 1.33 -5.89
C VAL A 53 8.54 2.81 -5.53
N VAL A 54 7.54 3.54 -5.99
CA VAL A 54 7.45 5.00 -5.84
C VAL A 54 6.43 5.33 -4.76
N VAL A 55 6.85 6.08 -3.75
CA VAL A 55 6.05 6.40 -2.57
C VAL A 55 6.09 7.89 -2.24
N ASN A 56 5.04 8.41 -1.59
CA ASN A 56 5.05 9.78 -1.04
C ASN A 56 5.91 9.85 0.23
N HIS A 57 5.71 8.89 1.11
CA HIS A 57 6.33 8.78 2.43
C HIS A 57 6.32 7.32 2.88
N ILE A 58 6.99 7.03 3.98
CA ILE A 58 7.06 5.69 4.57
C ILE A 58 7.05 5.88 6.08
N HIS A 59 5.89 6.20 6.64
CA HIS A 59 5.77 6.34 8.09
C HIS A 59 4.40 5.91 8.63
N ASP A 60 3.43 5.67 7.75
CA ASP A 60 2.14 5.17 8.19
C ASP A 60 2.25 3.65 8.45
N LEU A 61 1.62 3.15 9.50
CA LEU A 61 1.69 1.73 9.89
C LEU A 61 1.13 0.80 8.79
N SER A 62 0.13 1.27 8.05
CA SER A 62 -0.45 0.54 6.93
C SER A 62 0.55 0.31 5.79
N ASP A 63 1.40 1.32 5.53
CA ASP A 63 2.44 1.23 4.52
C ASP A 63 3.47 0.15 4.87
N LEU A 64 3.91 0.09 6.14
CA LEU A 64 4.92 -0.86 6.58
C LEU A 64 4.44 -2.31 6.40
N ASP A 65 3.20 -2.62 6.79
CA ASP A 65 2.61 -3.95 6.63
C ASP A 65 2.47 -4.38 5.16
N LEU A 66 2.20 -3.41 4.27
CA LEU A 66 2.05 -3.68 2.85
C LEU A 66 3.40 -3.82 2.14
N PHE A 67 4.35 -2.93 2.46
CA PHE A 67 5.68 -2.95 1.83
C PHE A 67 6.47 -4.21 2.15
N ASP A 68 6.43 -4.70 3.39
CA ASP A 68 7.12 -5.94 3.75
C ASP A 68 6.66 -7.10 2.84
N ARG A 69 5.34 -7.28 2.70
CA ARG A 69 4.76 -8.31 1.82
C ARG A 69 5.08 -8.10 0.35
N LEU A 70 5.02 -6.84 -0.11
CA LEU A 70 5.29 -6.50 -1.50
C LEU A 70 6.75 -6.76 -1.88
N LEU A 71 7.69 -6.37 -1.01
CA LEU A 71 9.11 -6.59 -1.22
C LEU A 71 9.44 -8.07 -1.30
N ASP A 72 8.95 -8.86 -0.34
CA ASP A 72 9.14 -10.32 -0.32
C ASP A 72 8.58 -10.96 -1.61
N ALA A 73 7.38 -10.59 -2.00
CA ALA A 73 6.73 -11.13 -3.18
C ALA A 73 7.44 -10.74 -4.49
N ILE A 74 7.94 -9.50 -4.63
CA ILE A 74 8.74 -9.08 -5.79
C ILE A 74 10.09 -9.83 -5.83
N GLN A 75 10.73 -10.03 -4.69
CA GLN A 75 11.99 -10.75 -4.61
C GLN A 75 11.80 -12.24 -4.91
N SER A 76 10.68 -12.84 -4.51
CA SER A 76 10.36 -14.25 -4.79
C SER A 76 10.27 -14.57 -6.28
N ILE A 77 9.92 -13.59 -7.12
CA ILE A 77 9.92 -13.72 -8.59
C ILE A 77 11.26 -13.33 -9.23
N GLY A 78 12.35 -13.22 -8.44
CA GLY A 78 13.72 -12.97 -8.90
C GLY A 78 14.01 -11.52 -9.29
N LYS A 79 13.15 -10.57 -8.91
CA LYS A 79 13.38 -9.14 -9.16
C LYS A 79 13.95 -8.45 -7.92
N GLN A 80 14.71 -7.38 -8.16
CA GLN A 80 15.20 -6.48 -7.11
C GLN A 80 14.30 -5.24 -7.02
N VAL A 81 14.29 -4.59 -5.86
CA VAL A 81 13.49 -3.39 -5.64
C VAL A 81 14.38 -2.18 -5.39
N THR A 82 14.07 -1.07 -6.02
CA THR A 82 14.55 0.25 -5.64
C THR A 82 13.37 1.08 -5.14
N LEU A 83 13.52 1.64 -3.93
CA LEU A 83 12.50 2.48 -3.33
C LEU A 83 12.82 3.95 -3.61
N ILE A 84 11.86 4.67 -4.17
CA ILE A 84 12.01 6.05 -4.57
C ILE A 84 10.92 6.88 -3.90
N ARG A 85 11.35 7.84 -3.10
CA ARG A 85 10.44 8.77 -2.43
C ARG A 85 10.24 10.03 -3.28
N ILE A 86 8.99 10.31 -3.64
CA ILE A 86 8.56 11.52 -4.34
C ILE A 86 7.36 12.07 -3.59
N GLY A 87 7.60 13.05 -2.72
CA GLY A 87 6.59 13.60 -1.81
C GLY A 87 6.00 14.94 -2.26
N SER A 88 6.29 15.41 -3.50
CA SER A 88 5.74 16.65 -4.03
C SER A 88 5.82 16.68 -5.57
N ALA A 89 5.07 17.58 -6.19
CA ALA A 89 5.15 17.85 -7.63
C ALA A 89 6.54 18.37 -8.05
N GLU A 90 7.18 19.17 -7.19
CA GLU A 90 8.56 19.65 -7.40
C GLU A 90 9.55 18.49 -7.43
N GLY A 91 9.37 17.50 -6.55
CA GLY A 91 10.19 16.28 -6.55
C GLY A 91 10.07 15.49 -7.85
N VAL A 92 8.89 15.47 -8.48
CA VAL A 92 8.70 14.88 -9.82
C VAL A 92 9.49 15.63 -10.87
N GLU A 93 9.43 16.97 -10.87
CA GLU A 93 10.16 17.81 -11.82
C GLU A 93 11.67 17.67 -11.65
N ASP A 94 12.15 17.65 -10.42
CA ASP A 94 13.57 17.44 -10.10
C ASP A 94 14.06 16.08 -10.57
N PHE A 95 13.27 15.02 -10.37
CA PHE A 95 13.61 13.70 -10.87
C PHE A 95 13.71 13.67 -12.40
N LEU A 96 12.75 14.28 -13.10
CA LEU A 96 12.78 14.39 -14.55
C LEU A 96 13.97 15.23 -15.08
N ARG A 97 14.33 16.29 -14.37
CA ARG A 97 15.38 17.24 -14.75
C ARG A 97 16.79 16.67 -14.53
N ASN A 98 16.98 15.98 -13.41
CA ASN A 98 18.29 15.46 -13.00
C ASN A 98 18.72 14.19 -13.74
N GLY A 99 17.86 13.64 -14.60
CA GLY A 99 18.26 12.74 -15.67
C GLY A 99 18.89 11.40 -15.27
N VAL A 100 18.86 11.01 -14.00
CA VAL A 100 19.25 9.66 -13.61
C VAL A 100 18.11 8.74 -14.03
N ALA A 101 18.10 8.41 -15.32
CA ALA A 101 17.18 7.42 -15.86
C ALA A 101 17.53 6.07 -15.22
N TYR A 102 16.86 5.74 -14.13
CA TYR A 102 16.87 4.38 -13.65
C TYR A 102 16.20 3.53 -14.72
N HIS A 103 16.99 2.71 -15.39
CA HIS A 103 16.38 1.64 -16.18
C HIS A 103 15.77 0.66 -15.20
N VAL A 104 14.46 0.57 -15.20
CA VAL A 104 13.71 -0.43 -14.42
C VAL A 104 12.81 -1.20 -15.38
N ASP A 105 12.51 -2.44 -15.04
CA ASP A 105 11.58 -3.25 -15.84
C ASP A 105 10.13 -2.81 -15.61
N ALA A 106 9.83 -2.28 -14.42
CA ALA A 106 8.51 -1.81 -14.03
C ALA A 106 8.58 -0.76 -12.93
N ALA A 107 7.51 0.03 -12.79
CA ALA A 107 7.29 0.90 -11.64
C ALA A 107 5.96 0.54 -10.96
N VAL A 108 5.96 0.44 -9.63
CA VAL A 108 4.78 0.28 -8.77
C VAL A 108 4.60 1.57 -7.99
N VAL A 109 3.46 2.22 -8.12
CA VAL A 109 3.28 3.63 -7.72
C VAL A 109 2.23 3.77 -6.64
N PHE A 110 2.66 4.15 -5.46
CA PHE A 110 1.83 4.56 -4.33
C PHE A 110 1.71 6.09 -4.21
N SER A 111 2.46 6.83 -5.04
CA SER A 111 2.48 8.28 -4.99
C SER A 111 1.32 8.90 -5.76
N ASP A 112 0.67 9.91 -5.17
CA ASP A 112 -0.41 10.70 -5.80
C ASP A 112 0.14 11.88 -6.63
N PHE A 113 1.45 12.13 -6.58
CA PHE A 113 2.06 13.32 -7.20
C PHE A 113 2.44 13.15 -8.67
N ALA A 114 2.39 11.93 -9.19
CA ALA A 114 2.68 11.66 -10.58
C ALA A 114 1.59 10.80 -11.21
N ASP A 115 1.14 11.18 -12.41
CA ASP A 115 0.29 10.34 -13.24
C ASP A 115 1.10 9.22 -13.92
N ALA A 116 0.40 8.21 -14.42
CA ALA A 116 1.01 7.05 -15.06
C ALA A 116 1.90 7.44 -16.25
N ALA A 117 1.50 8.43 -17.06
CA ALA A 117 2.29 8.89 -18.21
C ALA A 117 3.59 9.56 -17.78
N THR A 118 3.57 10.33 -16.70
CA THR A 118 4.75 10.95 -16.11
C THR A 118 5.70 9.88 -15.56
N VAL A 119 5.20 8.88 -14.84
CA VAL A 119 6.01 7.78 -14.32
C VAL A 119 6.67 6.97 -15.44
N ARG A 120 5.96 6.69 -16.54
CA ARG A 120 6.56 6.05 -17.73
C ARG A 120 7.75 6.83 -18.27
N ARG A 121 7.65 8.17 -18.32
CA ARG A 121 8.77 9.03 -18.74
C ARG A 121 9.92 9.03 -17.75
N MET A 122 9.63 9.06 -16.44
CA MET A 122 10.64 9.07 -15.37
C MET A 122 11.54 7.83 -15.43
N PHE A 123 10.94 6.67 -15.63
CA PHE A 123 11.64 5.38 -15.56
C PHE A 123 11.91 4.75 -16.94
N ARG A 124 11.42 5.35 -18.01
CA ARG A 124 11.50 4.79 -19.38
C ARG A 124 11.02 3.33 -19.43
N SER A 125 9.99 3.03 -18.66
CA SER A 125 9.35 1.73 -18.56
C SER A 125 7.90 1.83 -19.00
N ASP A 126 7.47 0.90 -19.85
CA ASP A 126 6.06 0.85 -20.29
C ASP A 126 5.16 0.22 -19.21
N LEU A 127 5.73 -0.62 -18.34
CA LEU A 127 4.98 -1.26 -17.26
C LEU A 127 4.97 -0.37 -16.02
N VAL A 128 3.86 0.33 -15.82
CA VAL A 128 3.59 1.13 -14.64
C VAL A 128 2.31 0.62 -14.00
N ILE A 129 2.37 0.17 -12.76
CA ILE A 129 1.24 -0.30 -11.97
C ILE A 129 0.86 0.81 -11.01
N MET A 130 -0.36 1.35 -11.18
CA MET A 130 -0.86 2.43 -10.35
C MET A 130 -1.69 1.85 -9.19
N LEU A 131 -1.35 2.23 -7.98
CA LEU A 131 -2.06 1.84 -6.76
C LEU A 131 -2.79 3.04 -6.15
N ASN A 132 -2.22 4.23 -6.34
CA ASN A 132 -2.81 5.52 -6.00
C ASN A 132 -2.60 6.49 -7.17
N GLY A 133 -3.18 7.68 -7.07
CA GLY A 133 -3.00 8.77 -8.03
C GLY A 133 -3.84 8.62 -9.30
N LEU A 134 -3.39 9.27 -10.37
CA LEU A 134 -4.09 9.31 -11.65
C LEU A 134 -3.60 8.17 -12.56
N HIS A 135 -4.39 7.12 -12.63
CA HIS A 135 -4.20 6.03 -13.57
C HIS A 135 -4.77 6.37 -14.96
N ASP A 136 -4.33 5.64 -15.95
CA ASP A 136 -4.81 5.72 -17.32
C ASP A 136 -5.15 4.32 -17.86
N ASP A 137 -5.73 4.27 -19.08
CA ASP A 137 -6.12 3.01 -19.72
C ASP A 137 -4.93 2.13 -20.16
N LEU A 138 -3.70 2.63 -20.04
CA LEU A 138 -2.49 1.93 -20.43
C LEU A 138 -1.76 1.27 -19.25
N SER A 139 -2.25 1.47 -18.03
CA SER A 139 -1.57 1.00 -16.81
C SER A 139 -2.43 0.02 -16.04
N PRO A 140 -1.89 -1.16 -15.66
CA PRO A 140 -2.55 -2.02 -14.69
C PRO A 140 -2.86 -1.23 -13.42
N THR A 141 -4.07 -1.36 -12.93
CA THR A 141 -4.54 -0.63 -11.75
C THR A 141 -5.16 -1.62 -10.77
N VAL A 142 -4.76 -1.56 -9.51
CA VAL A 142 -5.32 -2.36 -8.41
C VAL A 142 -5.75 -1.39 -7.32
N ILE A 143 -7.04 -1.37 -7.01
CA ILE A 143 -7.61 -0.44 -6.03
C ILE A 143 -8.48 -1.16 -5.01
N PRO A 144 -8.43 -0.80 -3.72
CA PRO A 144 -9.40 -1.26 -2.75
C PRO A 144 -10.75 -0.54 -2.93
N ASP A 145 -11.86 -1.29 -2.87
CA ASP A 145 -13.19 -0.70 -2.70
C ASP A 145 -13.44 -0.48 -1.21
N GLU A 146 -13.25 0.73 -0.77
CA GLU A 146 -13.40 1.12 0.63
C GLU A 146 -14.86 1.22 1.06
N GLY A 147 -15.78 1.45 0.13
CA GLY A 147 -17.21 1.64 0.40
C GLY A 147 -17.84 0.42 1.06
N VAL A 148 -17.47 -0.78 0.64
CA VAL A 148 -18.03 -2.03 1.20
C VAL A 148 -17.71 -2.18 2.68
N GLY A 149 -16.43 -2.09 3.07
CA GLY A 149 -16.02 -2.25 4.47
C GLY A 149 -16.52 -1.12 5.36
N ILE A 150 -16.60 0.12 4.84
CA ILE A 150 -17.18 1.26 5.55
C ILE A 150 -18.67 1.01 5.81
N ALA A 151 -19.41 0.56 4.81
CA ALA A 151 -20.83 0.24 4.98
C ALA A 151 -21.03 -0.87 6.01
N GLU A 152 -20.19 -1.92 6.00
CA GLU A 152 -20.22 -2.99 7.01
C GLU A 152 -19.96 -2.46 8.43
N ALA A 153 -18.97 -1.58 8.62
CA ALA A 153 -18.63 -1.03 9.92
C ALA A 153 -19.74 -0.12 10.48
N VAL A 154 -20.35 0.69 9.62
CA VAL A 154 -21.45 1.57 10.01
C VAL A 154 -22.72 0.74 10.28
N ALA A 155 -22.98 -0.29 9.49
CA ALA A 155 -24.09 -1.23 9.72
C ALA A 155 -23.92 -2.00 11.05
N ASP A 156 -22.69 -2.42 11.39
CA ASP A 156 -22.36 -3.06 12.67
C ASP A 156 -22.64 -2.12 13.85
N ALA A 157 -22.23 -0.85 13.76
CA ALA A 157 -22.53 0.16 14.77
C ALA A 157 -24.03 0.37 14.93
N ALA A 158 -24.76 0.50 13.83
CA ALA A 158 -26.22 0.66 13.84
C ALA A 158 -26.95 -0.55 14.46
N ALA A 159 -26.52 -1.78 14.12
CA ALA A 159 -27.05 -3.01 14.71
C ALA A 159 -26.83 -3.07 16.23
N LYS A 160 -25.73 -2.47 16.69
CA LYS A 160 -25.39 -2.31 18.12
C LYS A 160 -26.01 -1.05 18.74
N ARG A 161 -27.00 -0.46 18.05
CA ARG A 161 -27.82 0.68 18.48
C ARG A 161 -27.11 2.02 18.56
N ALA A 162 -26.00 2.21 17.88
CA ALA A 162 -25.41 3.52 17.73
C ALA A 162 -26.36 4.45 16.96
N ARG A 163 -26.57 5.67 17.48
CA ARG A 163 -27.38 6.72 16.87
C ARG A 163 -26.56 7.94 16.52
N THR A 164 -25.41 8.08 17.15
CA THR A 164 -24.49 9.19 16.98
C THR A 164 -23.09 8.68 16.69
N ALA A 165 -22.36 9.41 15.84
CA ALA A 165 -20.97 9.10 15.53
C ALA A 165 -20.09 10.35 15.52
N SER A 166 -18.80 10.16 15.76
CA SER A 166 -17.76 11.12 15.44
C SER A 166 -16.79 10.49 14.45
N LEU A 167 -16.25 11.28 13.52
CA LEU A 167 -15.29 10.84 12.50
C LEU A 167 -13.95 11.55 12.70
N LEU A 168 -12.88 10.78 12.89
CA LEU A 168 -11.50 11.27 12.89
C LEU A 168 -10.85 10.92 11.54
N THR A 169 -10.54 11.96 10.78
CA THR A 169 -10.06 11.85 9.40
C THR A 169 -8.55 12.01 9.31
N GLY A 170 -7.97 11.52 8.20
CA GLY A 170 -6.57 11.72 7.88
C GLY A 170 -6.28 13.08 7.23
N ARG A 171 -5.26 13.11 6.36
CA ARG A 171 -4.80 14.34 5.70
C ARG A 171 -5.79 14.82 4.66
N SER A 172 -6.22 16.07 4.77
CA SER A 172 -7.16 16.70 3.83
C SER A 172 -6.63 16.82 2.40
N SER A 173 -5.31 16.76 2.21
CA SER A 173 -4.67 16.77 0.89
C SER A 173 -4.77 15.43 0.14
N SER A 174 -5.14 14.35 0.83
CA SER A 174 -5.29 13.02 0.21
C SER A 174 -6.62 12.91 -0.52
N ARG A 175 -6.56 12.59 -1.82
CA ARG A 175 -7.76 12.34 -2.63
C ARG A 175 -8.51 11.08 -2.17
N VAL A 176 -7.78 10.05 -1.79
CA VAL A 176 -8.35 8.80 -1.26
C VAL A 176 -9.12 9.08 0.02
N GLU A 177 -8.59 9.93 0.90
CA GLU A 177 -9.28 10.34 2.12
C GLU A 177 -10.60 11.08 1.84
N GLN A 178 -10.62 11.96 0.84
CA GLN A 178 -11.86 12.65 0.47
C GLN A 178 -12.94 11.68 0.01
N LEU A 179 -12.59 10.65 -0.76
CA LEU A 179 -13.51 9.59 -1.16
C LEU A 179 -13.97 8.77 0.05
N ARG A 180 -13.04 8.39 0.94
CA ARG A 180 -13.31 7.66 2.18
C ARG A 180 -14.31 8.40 3.07
N ILE A 181 -14.12 9.71 3.27
CA ILE A 181 -15.07 10.57 3.99
C ILE A 181 -16.45 10.51 3.34
N GLY A 182 -16.51 10.62 2.01
CA GLY A 182 -17.77 10.51 1.26
C GLY A 182 -18.53 9.21 1.54
N HIS A 183 -17.83 8.07 1.56
CA HIS A 183 -18.41 6.77 1.89
C HIS A 183 -18.95 6.72 3.32
N TYR A 184 -18.23 7.27 4.31
CA TYR A 184 -18.73 7.36 5.70
C TYR A 184 -20.01 8.21 5.78
N LEU A 185 -20.03 9.38 5.17
CA LEU A 185 -21.19 10.27 5.18
C LEU A 185 -22.43 9.62 4.56
N GLU A 186 -22.24 8.90 3.47
CA GLU A 186 -23.32 8.15 2.81
C GLU A 186 -23.82 7.00 3.69
N ALA A 187 -22.91 6.22 4.29
CA ALA A 187 -23.26 5.11 5.18
C ALA A 187 -23.98 5.61 6.45
N PHE A 188 -23.52 6.70 7.08
CA PHE A 188 -24.20 7.29 8.24
C PHE A 188 -25.62 7.73 7.90
N ARG A 189 -25.81 8.42 6.76
CA ARG A 189 -27.13 8.84 6.29
C ARG A 189 -28.04 7.63 6.04
N HIS A 190 -27.52 6.57 5.41
CA HIS A 190 -28.27 5.36 5.11
C HIS A 190 -28.79 4.65 6.38
N HIS A 191 -27.98 4.62 7.44
CA HIS A 191 -28.32 3.95 8.70
C HIS A 191 -28.95 4.89 9.75
N GLY A 192 -29.18 6.19 9.42
CA GLY A 192 -29.77 7.15 10.34
C GLY A 192 -28.88 7.45 11.56
N ILE A 193 -27.56 7.39 11.37
CA ILE A 193 -26.57 7.79 12.38
C ILE A 193 -26.26 9.28 12.20
N GLU A 194 -26.44 10.07 13.25
CA GLU A 194 -26.09 11.49 13.26
C GLU A 194 -24.58 11.67 13.45
N LEU A 195 -23.94 12.39 12.53
CA LEU A 195 -22.54 12.76 12.66
C LEU A 195 -22.45 14.02 13.53
N LEU A 196 -21.96 13.87 14.76
CA LEU A 196 -21.82 14.98 15.71
C LEU A 196 -20.68 15.92 15.33
N GLN A 197 -19.56 15.35 14.88
CA GLN A 197 -18.39 16.13 14.48
C GLN A 197 -17.45 15.32 13.58
N THR A 198 -16.69 16.07 12.81
CA THR A 198 -15.51 15.55 12.09
C THR A 198 -14.28 16.29 12.61
N VAL A 199 -13.26 15.55 13.03
CA VAL A 199 -11.99 16.10 13.50
C VAL A 199 -10.92 15.67 12.51
N GLN A 200 -10.10 16.62 12.09
CA GLN A 200 -8.98 16.33 11.18
C GLN A 200 -7.75 15.91 11.98
N GLY A 201 -7.20 14.76 11.63
CA GLY A 201 -5.88 14.25 12.01
C GLY A 201 -4.93 14.22 10.82
N ASP A 202 -3.98 13.28 10.85
CA ASP A 202 -2.96 13.11 9.81
C ASP A 202 -2.51 11.66 9.61
N TYR A 203 -3.31 10.69 10.07
CA TYR A 203 -3.10 9.25 10.14
C TYR A 203 -2.12 8.79 11.25
N SER A 204 -1.49 9.72 11.99
CA SER A 204 -0.57 9.36 13.07
C SER A 204 -1.29 8.96 14.37
N TYR A 205 -0.60 8.18 15.19
CA TYR A 205 -1.03 7.88 16.56
C TYR A 205 -1.21 9.16 17.38
N GLU A 206 -0.28 10.11 17.26
CA GLU A 206 -0.25 11.37 17.98
C GLU A 206 -1.48 12.22 17.69
N SER A 207 -1.93 12.27 16.44
CA SER A 207 -3.15 13.01 16.07
C SER A 207 -4.40 12.35 16.65
N GLY A 208 -4.45 11.02 16.72
CA GLY A 208 -5.52 10.29 17.40
C GLY A 208 -5.54 10.56 18.91
N TYR A 209 -4.38 10.51 19.53
CA TYR A 209 -4.21 10.80 20.95
C TYR A 209 -4.66 12.23 21.31
N ALA A 210 -4.23 13.21 20.52
CA ALA A 210 -4.61 14.61 20.71
C ALA A 210 -6.11 14.87 20.49
N ALA A 211 -6.73 14.20 19.53
CA ALA A 211 -8.14 14.38 19.19
C ALA A 211 -9.10 13.72 20.19
N ALA A 212 -8.66 12.71 20.93
CA ALA A 212 -9.52 11.83 21.74
C ALA A 212 -10.42 12.59 22.73
N ALA A 213 -9.89 13.54 23.50
CA ALA A 213 -10.66 14.30 24.47
C ALA A 213 -11.76 15.15 23.81
N GLY A 214 -11.50 15.71 22.63
CA GLY A 214 -12.49 16.46 21.85
C GLY A 214 -13.58 15.56 21.28
N LEU A 215 -13.21 14.37 20.81
CA LEU A 215 -14.13 13.38 20.23
C LEU A 215 -15.09 12.79 21.27
N THR A 216 -14.64 12.62 22.50
CA THR A 216 -15.33 11.84 23.54
C THR A 216 -15.77 12.67 24.74
N GLY A 217 -15.61 14.00 24.68
CA GLY A 217 -15.98 14.95 25.75
C GLY A 217 -17.49 15.12 25.95
N ARG A 218 -17.95 16.35 26.03
CA ARG A 218 -19.38 16.66 26.14
C ARG A 218 -20.11 16.20 24.88
N GLY A 219 -21.16 15.36 25.06
CA GLY A 219 -21.89 14.77 23.94
C GLY A 219 -21.11 13.61 23.30
N CYS A 220 -20.51 12.73 24.12
CA CYS A 220 -19.84 11.53 23.66
C CYS A 220 -20.69 10.77 22.64
N PRO A 221 -20.16 10.47 21.45
CA PRO A 221 -20.90 9.70 20.45
C PRO A 221 -21.07 8.23 20.89
N ASP A 222 -22.02 7.53 20.29
CA ASP A 222 -22.16 6.08 20.47
C ASP A 222 -21.02 5.30 19.74
N ALA A 223 -20.44 5.91 18.69
CA ALA A 223 -19.33 5.33 17.95
C ALA A 223 -18.33 6.39 17.47
N VAL A 224 -17.05 6.05 17.50
CA VAL A 224 -15.95 6.81 16.89
C VAL A 224 -15.37 6.01 15.75
N PHE A 225 -15.30 6.60 14.58
CA PHE A 225 -14.66 6.04 13.41
C PHE A 225 -13.37 6.81 13.11
N CYS A 226 -12.26 6.09 12.99
CA CYS A 226 -10.97 6.65 12.62
C CYS A 226 -10.58 6.12 11.24
N THR A 227 -10.12 6.99 10.36
CA THR A 227 -9.70 6.60 9.01
C THR A 227 -8.29 6.00 8.96
N SER A 228 -7.68 5.71 10.11
CA SER A 228 -6.53 4.82 10.26
C SER A 228 -6.52 4.12 11.61
N ASP A 229 -5.90 2.95 11.69
CA ASP A 229 -5.74 2.21 12.95
C ASP A 229 -4.78 2.92 13.91
N ALA A 230 -3.77 3.61 13.40
CA ALA A 230 -2.84 4.36 14.25
C ALA A 230 -3.57 5.46 15.03
N MET A 231 -4.46 6.21 14.38
CA MET A 231 -5.31 7.19 15.07
C MET A 231 -6.24 6.51 16.07
N ALA A 232 -6.84 5.37 15.71
CA ALA A 232 -7.70 4.60 16.62
C ALA A 232 -6.94 4.10 17.87
N MET A 233 -5.67 3.71 17.72
CA MET A 233 -4.80 3.36 18.86
C MET A 233 -4.60 4.56 19.80
N GLY A 234 -4.34 5.74 19.22
CA GLY A 234 -4.21 6.98 20.01
C GLY A 234 -5.48 7.32 20.80
N VAL A 235 -6.64 7.19 20.16
CA VAL A 235 -7.95 7.37 20.83
C VAL A 235 -8.14 6.35 21.95
N LEU A 236 -7.85 5.06 21.67
CA LEU A 236 -8.01 3.98 22.63
C LEU A 236 -7.14 4.21 23.89
N ASP A 237 -5.89 4.65 23.72
CA ASP A 237 -4.98 4.85 24.85
C ASP A 237 -5.42 5.99 25.77
N VAL A 238 -5.96 7.08 25.22
CA VAL A 238 -6.54 8.16 26.04
C VAL A 238 -7.81 7.70 26.76
N CYS A 239 -8.61 6.87 26.10
CA CYS A 239 -9.93 6.45 26.56
C CYS A 239 -9.94 5.05 27.18
N ARG A 240 -8.79 4.53 27.65
CA ARG A 240 -8.69 3.16 28.22
C ARG A 240 -9.72 2.87 29.32
N ALA A 241 -10.09 3.86 30.11
CA ALA A 241 -11.10 3.70 31.15
C ALA A 241 -12.50 3.41 30.58
N ASP A 242 -12.76 3.81 29.34
CA ASP A 242 -14.02 3.54 28.61
C ASP A 242 -14.02 2.15 27.93
N PHE A 243 -12.90 1.42 28.02
CA PHE A 243 -12.70 0.09 27.42
C PHE A 243 -12.18 -0.94 28.44
N PRO A 244 -12.93 -1.25 29.51
CA PRO A 244 -12.55 -2.30 30.44
C PRO A 244 -12.44 -3.63 29.67
N ASP A 245 -11.33 -4.36 29.89
CA ASP A 245 -11.01 -5.59 29.14
C ASP A 245 -11.07 -5.42 27.60
N ASN A 246 -10.69 -4.23 27.14
CA ASN A 246 -10.77 -3.79 25.73
C ASN A 246 -12.18 -3.80 25.12
N ARG A 247 -13.24 -3.83 25.92
CA ARG A 247 -14.62 -3.80 25.47
C ARG A 247 -15.24 -2.43 25.69
N PRO A 248 -16.07 -1.95 24.75
CA PRO A 248 -16.68 -0.62 24.87
C PRO A 248 -17.68 -0.56 26.04
N SER A 249 -17.51 0.39 26.92
CA SER A 249 -18.47 0.71 27.99
C SER A 249 -19.23 2.01 27.73
N ARG A 250 -18.66 2.91 26.90
CA ARG A 250 -19.21 4.23 26.66
C ARG A 250 -19.45 4.51 25.17
N PHE A 251 -18.50 4.18 24.31
CA PHE A 251 -18.61 4.31 22.85
C PHE A 251 -17.85 3.18 22.17
N ARG A 252 -18.21 2.85 20.92
CA ARG A 252 -17.49 1.89 20.08
C ARG A 252 -16.41 2.58 19.30
N LEU A 253 -15.31 1.87 19.04
CA LEU A 253 -14.18 2.39 18.27
C LEU A 253 -13.87 1.51 17.07
N TYR A 254 -13.86 2.15 15.90
CA TYR A 254 -13.51 1.52 14.63
C TYR A 254 -12.28 2.20 14.04
N GLY A 255 -11.37 1.39 13.52
CA GLY A 255 -10.20 1.81 12.77
C GLY A 255 -10.30 1.50 11.28
N PHE A 256 -9.21 1.73 10.56
CA PHE A 256 -9.05 1.47 9.14
C PHE A 256 -7.63 1.00 8.86
N ASP A 257 -7.42 0.17 7.82
CA ASP A 257 -6.20 -0.44 7.30
C ASP A 257 -5.95 -1.88 7.78
N ASN A 258 -6.55 -2.32 8.88
CA ASN A 258 -6.31 -3.63 9.50
C ASN A 258 -4.81 -3.93 9.60
N VAL A 259 -4.08 -3.03 10.28
CA VAL A 259 -2.64 -3.21 10.49
C VAL A 259 -2.36 -4.38 11.45
N SER A 260 -1.17 -4.99 11.33
CA SER A 260 -0.78 -6.16 12.13
C SER A 260 -0.89 -5.95 13.65
N LEU A 261 -0.67 -4.72 14.11
CA LEU A 261 -0.78 -4.35 15.53
C LEU A 261 -2.21 -4.52 16.09
N THR A 262 -3.25 -4.47 15.26
CA THR A 262 -4.64 -4.69 15.70
C THR A 262 -4.92 -6.14 16.08
N ASN A 263 -4.00 -7.07 15.81
CA ASN A 263 -4.07 -8.45 16.27
C ASN A 263 -3.48 -8.66 17.67
N PHE A 264 -2.88 -7.63 18.26
CA PHE A 264 -2.31 -7.71 19.60
C PHE A 264 -3.37 -7.40 20.66
N ASP A 265 -3.29 -8.07 21.80
CA ASP A 265 -4.22 -7.85 22.92
C ASP A 265 -4.23 -6.41 23.42
N ALA A 266 -3.13 -5.67 23.20
CA ALA A 266 -3.06 -4.26 23.54
C ALA A 266 -3.96 -3.37 22.69
N TYR A 267 -4.21 -3.74 21.43
CA TYR A 267 -4.96 -2.93 20.46
C TYR A 267 -5.94 -3.77 19.62
N PRO A 268 -6.89 -4.49 20.25
CA PRO A 268 -7.83 -5.33 19.52
C PRO A 268 -8.92 -4.50 18.85
N ILE A 269 -8.51 -3.59 17.97
CA ILE A 269 -9.38 -2.62 17.30
C ILE A 269 -10.15 -3.29 16.17
N SER A 270 -11.47 -3.12 16.19
CA SER A 270 -12.32 -3.46 15.05
C SER A 270 -11.97 -2.55 13.89
N SER A 271 -11.45 -3.11 12.80
CA SER A 271 -10.84 -2.33 11.72
C SER A 271 -11.37 -2.75 10.35
N ILE A 272 -11.47 -1.79 9.46
CA ILE A 272 -11.77 -2.02 8.05
C ILE A 272 -10.46 -2.29 7.32
N GLY A 273 -10.43 -3.37 6.54
CA GLY A 273 -9.25 -3.70 5.76
C GLY A 273 -9.56 -4.63 4.60
N TYR A 274 -8.53 -4.96 3.85
CA TYR A 274 -8.59 -5.90 2.73
C TYR A 274 -7.52 -6.98 2.85
N ASP A 275 -7.63 -8.04 2.06
CA ASP A 275 -6.59 -9.06 1.97
C ASP A 275 -5.35 -8.50 1.27
N LYS A 276 -4.34 -8.15 2.06
CA LYS A 276 -3.07 -7.61 1.56
C LYS A 276 -2.30 -8.64 0.71
N SER A 277 -2.52 -9.93 0.95
CA SER A 277 -1.86 -10.98 0.16
C SER A 277 -2.48 -11.09 -1.24
N ASP A 278 -3.80 -11.00 -1.33
CA ASP A 278 -4.51 -10.94 -2.61
C ASP A 278 -4.12 -9.68 -3.40
N TYR A 279 -4.11 -8.53 -2.73
CA TYR A 279 -3.68 -7.25 -3.31
C TYR A 279 -2.27 -7.33 -3.90
N VAL A 280 -1.30 -7.83 -3.13
CA VAL A 280 0.08 -8.03 -3.58
C VAL A 280 0.16 -9.08 -4.68
N GLY A 281 -0.66 -10.14 -4.62
CA GLY A 281 -0.74 -11.18 -5.65
C GLY A 281 -1.08 -10.62 -7.03
N HIS A 282 -2.04 -9.68 -7.10
CA HIS A 282 -2.39 -9.00 -8.36
C HIS A 282 -1.25 -8.12 -8.90
N ILE A 283 -0.55 -7.40 -8.02
CA ILE A 283 0.62 -6.59 -8.41
C ILE A 283 1.72 -7.48 -9.00
N VAL A 284 2.07 -8.56 -8.29
CA VAL A 284 3.12 -9.50 -8.75
C VAL A 284 2.69 -10.26 -9.99
N GLY A 285 1.40 -10.56 -10.13
CA GLY A 285 0.82 -11.13 -11.35
C GLY A 285 1.07 -10.23 -12.57
N ALA A 286 0.82 -8.93 -12.44
CA ALA A 286 1.09 -7.95 -13.49
C ALA A 286 2.61 -7.80 -13.79
N LEU A 287 3.45 -7.87 -12.76
CA LEU A 287 4.92 -7.83 -12.91
C LEU A 287 5.48 -9.08 -13.62
N SER A 288 4.89 -10.24 -13.37
CA SER A 288 5.35 -11.52 -13.92
C SER A 288 4.88 -11.73 -15.35
N ASN A 289 3.69 -11.25 -15.68
CA ASN A 289 3.03 -11.47 -16.95
C ASN A 289 2.48 -10.16 -17.55
N PRO A 290 3.32 -9.19 -17.89
CA PRO A 290 2.88 -7.89 -18.36
C PRO A 290 2.07 -7.96 -19.66
N GLN A 291 2.21 -9.04 -20.44
CA GLN A 291 1.46 -9.26 -21.70
C GLN A 291 0.00 -9.66 -21.48
N VAL A 292 -0.38 -10.04 -20.28
CA VAL A 292 -1.79 -10.36 -19.93
C VAL A 292 -2.61 -9.09 -19.75
N PHE A 293 -1.97 -7.97 -19.41
CA PHE A 293 -2.65 -6.70 -19.31
C PHE A 293 -2.93 -6.14 -20.71
N MET A 294 -4.20 -5.88 -20.97
CA MET A 294 -4.63 -5.22 -22.21
C MET A 294 -5.07 -3.77 -21.91
N PRO A 295 -4.65 -2.78 -22.71
CA PRO A 295 -5.11 -1.41 -22.55
C PRO A 295 -6.64 -1.32 -22.50
N GLY A 296 -7.17 -0.49 -21.61
CA GLY A 296 -8.61 -0.32 -21.41
C GLY A 296 -9.27 -1.37 -20.51
N GLN A 297 -8.49 -2.26 -19.89
CA GLN A 297 -9.03 -3.15 -18.85
C GLN A 297 -9.46 -2.36 -17.63
N PRO A 298 -10.61 -2.73 -17.02
CA PRO A 298 -11.02 -2.10 -15.77
C PRO A 298 -10.01 -2.39 -14.65
N PRO A 299 -9.89 -1.50 -13.64
CA PRO A 299 -9.12 -1.76 -12.44
C PRO A 299 -9.50 -3.08 -11.79
N VAL A 300 -8.51 -3.77 -11.24
CA VAL A 300 -8.76 -4.88 -10.30
C VAL A 300 -9.23 -4.27 -8.99
N VAL A 301 -10.42 -4.64 -8.55
CA VAL A 301 -11.04 -4.12 -7.34
C VAL A 301 -10.92 -5.15 -6.22
N ILE A 302 -10.27 -4.77 -5.12
CA ILE A 302 -10.15 -5.59 -3.91
C ILE A 302 -11.18 -5.11 -2.90
N LEU A 303 -12.09 -5.96 -2.49
CA LEU A 303 -13.13 -5.60 -1.54
C LEU A 303 -12.55 -5.44 -0.13
N THR A 304 -12.86 -4.32 0.51
CA THR A 304 -12.61 -4.17 1.95
C THR A 304 -13.71 -4.86 2.76
N ARG A 305 -13.40 -5.19 4.01
CA ARG A 305 -14.33 -5.81 4.97
C ARG A 305 -14.10 -5.27 6.37
N LEU A 306 -15.13 -5.31 7.19
CA LEU A 306 -14.96 -5.11 8.63
C LEU A 306 -14.37 -6.37 9.27
N ILE A 307 -13.24 -6.23 9.92
CA ILE A 307 -12.65 -7.24 10.80
C ILE A 307 -13.03 -6.88 12.24
N SER A 308 -14.10 -7.50 12.75
CA SER A 308 -14.60 -7.25 14.09
C SER A 308 -13.63 -7.79 15.15
N ARG A 309 -13.37 -6.96 16.16
CA ARG A 309 -12.58 -7.29 17.35
C ARG A 309 -13.27 -6.76 18.61
N LEU A 310 -12.51 -6.50 19.68
CA LEU A 310 -13.11 -6.21 20.98
C LEU A 310 -13.64 -4.78 21.12
N THR A 311 -13.14 -3.81 20.36
CA THR A 311 -13.49 -2.38 20.54
C THR A 311 -14.84 -1.96 19.93
N ALA A 312 -15.56 -2.87 19.29
CA ALA A 312 -16.86 -2.57 18.70
C ALA A 312 -17.90 -3.65 18.88
#